data_f3e616f32c10446b6601e7bc4125175d
#
_entry.id   f3e616f32c10446b6601e7bc4125175d
#
_cell.length_a   1.000
_cell.length_b   1.000
_cell.length_c   1.000
_cell.angle_alpha   90.00
_cell.angle_beta   90.00
_cell.angle_gamma   90.00
#
_symmetry.space_group_name_H-M   'P 1'
#
loop_
_entity.id
_entity.type
_entity.pdbx_description
1 polymer ?
#
loop_
_entity_poly.entity_id
_entity_poly.type
_entity_poly.pdbx_seq_one_letter_code
_entity_poly.pdbx_strand_id
1 'polypeptide(L)'
;MSVSPARCSPILTPMLILLPPSEKKATEPGPAITVYTGVLYQGLGWATLTKAAQIRAQKSIAIISAKYGSLKCLDPIEPYKEKIDAAHMRGPITQALDAIETDLVIDCRSSTYQSVWSPPAHKCVEIKVFSKVDGVKKVITHMSKKTRGEVTRLLLLYKTIPTNPQELAVIVSKEFECELFEAKANEPWVLEVIAH
;
A
#
# COMPACT_ATOMS: atom_id res chain seq x y z
N MET A 1 22.04 -32.86 -18.50
CA MET A 1 21.12 -31.87 -19.11
C MET A 1 20.60 -30.97 -17.99
N SER A 2 21.14 -29.77 -17.88
CA SER A 2 20.76 -28.81 -16.83
C SER A 2 19.51 -28.07 -17.29
N VAL A 3 18.38 -28.27 -16.63
CA VAL A 3 17.15 -27.53 -16.89
C VAL A 3 17.32 -26.16 -16.19
N SER A 4 17.56 -25.11 -16.98
CA SER A 4 17.50 -23.72 -16.46
C SER A 4 16.11 -23.46 -15.86
N PRO A 5 16.01 -22.88 -14.65
CA PRO A 5 14.72 -22.48 -14.12
C PRO A 5 14.11 -21.45 -15.07
N ALA A 6 12.86 -21.70 -15.47
CA ALA A 6 12.09 -20.78 -16.27
C ALA A 6 12.05 -19.42 -15.54
N ARG A 7 12.63 -18.38 -16.12
CA ARG A 7 12.50 -17.00 -15.63
C ARG A 7 11.03 -16.63 -15.78
N CYS A 8 10.33 -16.55 -14.65
CA CYS A 8 9.00 -15.94 -14.64
C CYS A 8 9.16 -14.52 -15.16
N SER A 9 8.39 -14.14 -16.18
CA SER A 9 8.40 -12.77 -16.68
C SER A 9 7.99 -11.82 -15.54
N PRO A 10 8.67 -10.69 -15.37
CA PRO A 10 8.34 -9.75 -14.30
C PRO A 10 6.89 -9.25 -14.45
N ILE A 11 6.22 -9.05 -13.31
CA ILE A 11 4.90 -8.42 -13.26
C ILE A 11 5.11 -6.93 -13.44
N LEU A 12 4.72 -6.40 -14.59
CA LEU A 12 4.85 -4.97 -14.88
C LEU A 12 3.60 -4.22 -14.41
N THR A 13 3.79 -3.21 -13.56
CA THR A 13 2.75 -2.26 -13.16
C THR A 13 3.34 -0.86 -13.02
N PRO A 14 2.74 0.21 -13.58
CA PRO A 14 3.29 1.56 -13.45
C PRO A 14 3.27 2.07 -12.00
N MET A 15 2.37 1.56 -11.17
CA MET A 15 2.21 1.97 -9.77
C MET A 15 1.97 0.75 -8.90
N LEU A 16 2.73 0.63 -7.81
CA LEU A 16 2.55 -0.38 -6.76
C LEU A 16 2.16 0.30 -5.45
N ILE A 17 1.02 -0.04 -4.88
CA ILE A 17 0.55 0.45 -3.58
C ILE A 17 0.73 -0.65 -2.54
N LEU A 18 1.50 -0.39 -1.50
CA LEU A 18 1.73 -1.31 -0.40
C LEU A 18 0.79 -1.01 0.76
N LEU A 19 -0.02 -1.99 1.13
CA LEU A 19 -0.94 -1.88 2.25
C LEU A 19 -0.53 -2.81 3.40
N PRO A 20 -0.69 -2.39 4.67
CA PRO A 20 -0.56 -3.29 5.81
C PRO A 20 -1.82 -4.15 5.91
N PRO A 21 -1.80 -5.27 6.64
CA PRO A 21 -3.00 -6.01 6.97
C PRO A 21 -3.86 -5.21 7.96
N SER A 22 -5.03 -5.73 8.28
CA SER A 22 -5.88 -5.17 9.33
C SER A 22 -5.94 -6.10 10.54
N GLU A 23 -5.92 -5.53 11.75
CA GLU A 23 -6.20 -6.29 12.98
C GLU A 23 -7.65 -6.80 12.97
N LYS A 24 -8.60 -5.92 12.57
CA LYS A 24 -10.01 -6.30 12.41
C LYS A 24 -10.19 -7.02 11.08
N LYS A 25 -10.77 -8.20 11.14
CA LYS A 25 -11.05 -9.06 10.00
C LYS A 25 -12.51 -9.52 10.00
N ALA A 26 -13.01 -9.93 8.87
CA ALA A 26 -14.26 -10.67 8.76
C ALA A 26 -14.17 -11.99 9.53
N THR A 27 -15.30 -12.58 9.86
CA THR A 27 -15.37 -13.89 10.53
C THR A 27 -15.17 -15.04 9.54
N GLU A 28 -15.57 -14.85 8.30
CA GLU A 28 -15.52 -15.85 7.25
C GLU A 28 -14.29 -15.70 6.35
N PRO A 29 -13.76 -16.81 5.82
CA PRO A 29 -12.74 -16.80 4.77
C PRO A 29 -13.23 -16.08 3.51
N GLY A 30 -12.28 -15.53 2.75
CA GLY A 30 -12.62 -14.87 1.49
C GLY A 30 -11.42 -14.16 0.86
N PRO A 31 -11.66 -13.33 -0.16
CA PRO A 31 -10.62 -12.48 -0.75
C PRO A 31 -9.97 -11.56 0.27
N ALA A 32 -8.64 -11.44 0.26
CA ALA A 32 -7.87 -10.66 1.24
C ALA A 32 -8.44 -9.25 1.41
N ILE A 33 -8.78 -8.56 0.32
CA ILE A 33 -9.30 -7.20 0.35
C ILE A 33 -10.65 -7.07 1.09
N THR A 34 -11.42 -8.15 1.20
CA THR A 34 -12.72 -8.18 1.91
C THR A 34 -12.60 -8.75 3.31
N VAL A 35 -11.64 -9.63 3.56
CA VAL A 35 -11.38 -10.17 4.89
C VAL A 35 -10.78 -9.11 5.81
N TYR A 36 -9.93 -8.24 5.32
CA TYR A 36 -9.43 -7.10 6.08
C TYR A 36 -10.50 -6.00 6.16
N THR A 37 -11.05 -5.75 7.38
CA THR A 37 -12.19 -4.84 7.62
C THR A 37 -11.86 -3.63 8.49
N GLY A 38 -10.57 -3.41 8.79
CA GLY A 38 -10.14 -2.26 9.59
C GLY A 38 -10.28 -0.94 8.85
N VAL A 39 -10.01 0.14 9.56
CA VAL A 39 -10.30 1.51 9.16
C VAL A 39 -9.66 1.90 7.81
N LEU A 40 -8.46 1.43 7.52
CA LEU A 40 -7.82 1.64 6.21
C LEU A 40 -8.69 1.06 5.09
N TYR A 41 -9.16 -0.17 5.25
CA TYR A 41 -9.97 -0.86 4.25
C TYR A 41 -11.38 -0.27 4.13
N GLN A 42 -11.90 0.33 5.22
CA GLN A 42 -13.13 1.13 5.18
C GLN A 42 -12.93 2.40 4.35
N GLY A 43 -11.81 3.12 4.53
CA GLY A 43 -11.45 4.28 3.71
C GLY A 43 -11.24 3.93 2.23
N LEU A 44 -10.65 2.77 1.93
CA LEU A 44 -10.51 2.26 0.57
C LEU A 44 -11.88 1.93 -0.06
N GLY A 45 -12.81 1.35 0.72
CA GLY A 45 -14.19 1.14 0.30
C GLY A 45 -14.33 0.22 -0.92
N TRP A 46 -13.70 -0.96 -0.91
CA TRP A 46 -13.64 -1.91 -2.02
C TRP A 46 -14.99 -2.17 -2.70
N ALA A 47 -16.04 -2.39 -1.92
CA ALA A 47 -17.38 -2.74 -2.43
C ALA A 47 -18.02 -1.62 -3.27
N THR A 48 -17.60 -0.38 -3.06
CA THR A 48 -18.12 0.81 -3.76
C THR A 48 -17.19 1.32 -4.86
N LEU A 49 -16.08 0.62 -5.15
CA LEU A 49 -15.22 0.92 -6.28
C LEU A 49 -15.90 0.52 -7.59
N THR A 50 -15.66 1.30 -8.64
CA THR A 50 -16.05 0.92 -10.00
C THR A 50 -15.30 -0.37 -10.43
N LYS A 51 -15.87 -1.12 -11.38
CA LYS A 51 -15.22 -2.33 -11.93
C LYS A 51 -13.81 -2.04 -12.45
N ALA A 52 -13.62 -0.91 -13.13
CA ALA A 52 -12.31 -0.48 -13.63
C ALA A 52 -11.31 -0.24 -12.49
N ALA A 53 -11.74 0.41 -11.40
CA ALA A 53 -10.91 0.65 -10.22
C ALA A 53 -10.56 -0.65 -9.49
N GLN A 54 -11.48 -1.62 -9.41
CA GLN A 54 -11.21 -2.95 -8.85
C GLN A 54 -10.18 -3.72 -9.69
N ILE A 55 -10.27 -3.65 -11.02
CA ILE A 55 -9.27 -4.27 -11.93
C ILE A 55 -7.89 -3.59 -11.74
N ARG A 56 -7.86 -2.26 -11.61
CA ARG A 56 -6.63 -1.53 -11.32
C ARG A 56 -6.04 -1.95 -9.98
N ALA A 57 -6.85 -2.05 -8.93
CA ALA A 57 -6.42 -2.48 -7.60
C ALA A 57 -5.77 -3.87 -7.63
N GLN A 58 -6.34 -4.82 -8.36
CA GLN A 58 -5.78 -6.18 -8.50
C GLN A 58 -4.38 -6.19 -9.13
N LYS A 59 -4.07 -5.19 -9.96
CA LYS A 59 -2.76 -5.05 -10.61
C LYS A 59 -1.77 -4.23 -9.80
N SER A 60 -2.26 -3.31 -8.96
CA SER A 60 -1.45 -2.27 -8.33
C SER A 60 -1.31 -2.43 -6.81
N ILE A 61 -2.11 -3.24 -6.14
CA ILE A 61 -2.04 -3.40 -4.68
C ILE A 61 -1.33 -4.69 -4.31
N ALA A 62 -0.36 -4.59 -3.39
CA ALA A 62 0.17 -5.69 -2.61
C ALA A 62 -0.14 -5.46 -1.12
N ILE A 63 -0.76 -6.46 -0.48
CA ILE A 63 -1.08 -6.43 0.95
C ILE A 63 -0.05 -7.28 1.68
N ILE A 64 0.66 -6.67 2.63
CA ILE A 64 1.71 -7.36 3.39
C ILE A 64 1.12 -8.00 4.63
N SER A 65 0.92 -9.30 4.59
CA SER A 65 0.29 -10.10 5.64
C SER A 65 1.31 -10.64 6.63
N ALA A 66 0.91 -10.73 7.92
CA ALA A 66 1.72 -11.37 8.95
C ALA A 66 1.77 -12.90 8.82
N LYS A 67 0.76 -13.51 8.20
CA LYS A 67 0.63 -14.97 8.04
C LYS A 67 0.96 -15.44 6.62
N TYR A 68 0.55 -14.68 5.62
CA TYR A 68 0.58 -15.12 4.22
C TYR A 68 1.66 -14.43 3.36
N GLY A 69 2.44 -13.51 3.92
CA GLY A 69 3.45 -12.77 3.16
C GLY A 69 2.83 -11.69 2.26
N SER A 70 3.22 -11.64 1.00
CA SER A 70 2.67 -10.70 0.02
C SER A 70 1.42 -11.29 -0.66
N LEU A 71 0.29 -10.59 -0.53
CA LEU A 71 -1.01 -10.98 -1.07
C LEU A 71 -1.48 -9.99 -2.14
N LYS A 72 -2.17 -10.51 -3.15
CA LYS A 72 -3.01 -9.73 -4.06
C LYS A 72 -4.41 -9.52 -3.46
N CYS A 73 -5.16 -8.58 -4.01
CA CYS A 73 -6.51 -8.25 -3.50
C CYS A 73 -7.45 -9.46 -3.38
N LEU A 74 -7.43 -10.35 -4.36
CA LEU A 74 -8.37 -11.48 -4.46
C LEU A 74 -7.81 -12.81 -3.95
N ASP A 75 -6.60 -12.84 -3.41
CA ASP A 75 -6.05 -14.06 -2.82
C ASP A 75 -6.94 -14.53 -1.68
N PRO A 76 -7.32 -15.81 -1.66
CA PRO A 76 -8.16 -16.34 -0.60
C PRO A 76 -7.38 -16.44 0.70
N ILE A 77 -7.93 -15.91 1.78
CA ILE A 77 -7.36 -16.01 3.11
C ILE A 77 -8.41 -16.36 4.15
N GLU A 78 -7.96 -16.97 5.23
CA GLU A 78 -8.74 -17.15 6.45
C GLU A 78 -8.45 -16.02 7.43
N PRO A 79 -9.41 -15.65 8.29
CA PRO A 79 -9.16 -14.75 9.42
C PRO A 79 -8.07 -15.33 10.34
N TYR A 80 -7.16 -14.47 10.82
CA TYR A 80 -6.06 -14.88 11.68
C TYR A 80 -5.72 -13.78 12.69
N LYS A 81 -4.96 -14.13 13.75
CA LYS A 81 -4.55 -13.20 14.82
C LYS A 81 -3.03 -13.02 14.94
N GLU A 82 -2.27 -13.71 14.11
CA GLU A 82 -0.81 -13.69 14.14
C GLU A 82 -0.28 -12.26 13.94
N LYS A 83 0.75 -11.93 14.73
CA LYS A 83 1.58 -10.75 14.52
C LYS A 83 2.72 -11.09 13.57
N ILE A 84 3.21 -10.09 12.86
CA ILE A 84 4.29 -10.33 11.90
C ILE A 84 5.59 -10.68 12.63
N ASP A 85 6.18 -11.79 12.20
CA ASP A 85 7.58 -12.12 12.47
C ASP A 85 8.41 -11.61 11.28
N ALA A 86 9.06 -10.47 11.49
CA ALA A 86 9.81 -9.81 10.42
C ALA A 86 11.00 -10.64 9.94
N ALA A 87 11.64 -11.43 10.80
CA ALA A 87 12.77 -12.28 10.44
C ALA A 87 12.32 -13.42 9.52
N HIS A 88 11.22 -14.08 9.88
CA HIS A 88 10.65 -15.19 9.09
C HIS A 88 10.04 -14.70 7.76
N MET A 89 9.34 -13.57 7.76
CA MET A 89 8.58 -13.09 6.60
C MET A 89 9.41 -12.31 5.58
N ARG A 90 10.59 -11.82 5.94
CA ARG A 90 11.43 -10.99 5.05
C ARG A 90 11.75 -11.70 3.75
N GLY A 91 12.25 -12.94 3.80
CA GLY A 91 12.64 -13.70 2.61
C GLY A 91 11.50 -13.85 1.59
N PRO A 92 10.37 -14.47 1.95
CA PRO A 92 9.23 -14.64 1.04
C PRO A 92 8.66 -13.32 0.51
N ILE A 93 8.56 -12.27 1.35
CA ILE A 93 8.05 -10.95 0.93
C ILE A 93 9.02 -10.29 -0.04
N THR A 94 10.33 -10.30 0.23
CA THR A 94 11.35 -9.77 -0.67
C THR A 94 11.28 -10.45 -2.03
N GLN A 95 11.27 -11.78 -2.07
CA GLN A 95 11.17 -12.52 -3.32
C GLN A 95 9.93 -12.15 -4.14
N ALA A 96 8.77 -12.00 -3.48
CA ALA A 96 7.53 -11.65 -4.16
C ALA A 96 7.51 -10.20 -4.67
N LEU A 97 8.03 -9.25 -3.91
CA LEU A 97 7.98 -7.83 -4.26
C LEU A 97 9.10 -7.42 -5.22
N ASP A 98 10.28 -8.00 -5.12
CA ASP A 98 11.39 -7.75 -6.07
C ASP A 98 11.10 -8.28 -7.49
N ALA A 99 10.13 -9.21 -7.62
CA ALA A 99 9.65 -9.68 -8.91
C ALA A 99 8.66 -8.71 -9.60
N ILE A 100 8.27 -7.62 -8.94
CA ILE A 100 7.35 -6.62 -9.49
C ILE A 100 8.17 -5.45 -10.06
N GLU A 101 8.11 -5.28 -11.37
CA GLU A 101 8.65 -4.08 -12.02
C GLU A 101 7.62 -2.95 -11.94
N THR A 102 8.02 -1.81 -11.36
CA THR A 102 7.16 -0.64 -11.20
C THR A 102 7.96 0.65 -11.32
N ASP A 103 7.32 1.72 -11.80
CA ASP A 103 7.90 3.06 -11.86
C ASP A 103 7.80 3.77 -10.50
N LEU A 104 6.70 3.53 -9.76
CA LEU A 104 6.39 4.19 -8.50
C LEU A 104 5.87 3.20 -7.46
N VAL A 105 6.44 3.24 -6.25
CA VAL A 105 5.93 2.53 -5.06
C VAL A 105 5.32 3.54 -4.10
N ILE A 106 4.07 3.32 -3.73
CA ILE A 106 3.33 4.15 -2.75
C ILE A 106 3.19 3.35 -1.47
N ASP A 107 3.93 3.73 -0.44
CA ASP A 107 4.00 2.98 0.81
C ASP A 107 3.00 3.52 1.84
N CYS A 108 1.90 2.80 2.01
CA CYS A 108 0.87 3.04 3.01
C CYS A 108 1.01 2.15 4.25
N ARG A 109 2.11 1.38 4.38
CA ARG A 109 2.34 0.50 5.52
C ARG A 109 2.63 1.27 6.80
N SER A 110 2.51 0.61 7.94
CA SER A 110 3.07 1.09 9.21
C SER A 110 4.55 0.71 9.33
N SER A 111 5.30 1.37 10.22
CA SER A 111 6.72 1.11 10.45
C SER A 111 7.03 -0.36 10.71
N THR A 112 6.16 -1.06 11.45
CA THR A 112 6.28 -2.50 11.70
C THR A 112 6.34 -3.32 10.40
N TYR A 113 5.53 -2.98 9.41
CA TYR A 113 5.48 -3.67 8.12
C TYR A 113 6.49 -3.12 7.11
N GLN A 114 6.95 -1.89 7.27
CA GLN A 114 8.06 -1.32 6.49
C GLN A 114 9.37 -2.05 6.77
N SER A 115 9.59 -2.52 8.00
CA SER A 115 10.82 -3.22 8.41
C SER A 115 11.07 -4.56 7.71
N VAL A 116 10.04 -5.17 7.09
CA VAL A 116 10.18 -6.46 6.40
C VAL A 116 10.74 -6.36 4.99
N TRP A 117 10.49 -5.25 4.31
CA TRP A 117 10.99 -4.99 2.96
C TRP A 117 11.02 -3.50 2.69
N SER A 118 12.10 -3.03 2.10
CA SER A 118 12.28 -1.62 1.71
C SER A 118 12.39 -1.52 0.20
N PRO A 119 11.49 -0.78 -0.46
CA PRO A 119 11.59 -0.52 -1.89
C PRO A 119 12.80 0.37 -2.21
N PRO A 120 13.26 0.43 -3.47
CA PRO A 120 14.26 1.40 -3.89
C PRO A 120 13.82 2.83 -3.56
N ALA A 121 14.62 3.55 -2.79
CA ALA A 121 14.25 4.85 -2.22
C ALA A 121 13.80 5.88 -3.28
N HIS A 122 14.49 5.92 -4.44
CA HIS A 122 14.20 6.85 -5.53
C HIS A 122 12.83 6.63 -6.20
N LYS A 123 12.24 5.44 -6.06
CA LYS A 123 10.91 5.08 -6.59
C LYS A 123 9.83 5.06 -5.51
N CYS A 124 10.18 5.26 -4.25
CA CYS A 124 9.26 5.10 -3.13
C CYS A 124 8.76 6.45 -2.61
N VAL A 125 7.45 6.55 -2.39
CA VAL A 125 6.81 7.63 -1.65
C VAL A 125 6.10 7.07 -0.45
N GLU A 126 6.56 7.43 0.75
CA GLU A 126 5.89 7.12 2.00
C GLU A 126 4.73 8.08 2.26
N ILE A 127 3.54 7.56 2.53
CA ILE A 127 2.37 8.37 2.89
C ILE A 127 2.35 8.59 4.41
N LYS A 128 2.70 9.80 4.83
CA LYS A 128 2.58 10.24 6.23
C LYS A 128 1.33 11.08 6.40
N VAL A 129 0.49 10.70 7.36
CA VAL A 129 -0.79 11.38 7.58
C VAL A 129 -0.77 12.06 8.93
N PHE A 130 -1.19 13.33 8.94
CA PHE A 130 -1.34 14.18 10.11
C PHE A 130 -2.76 14.73 10.18
N SER A 131 -3.19 15.11 11.38
CA SER A 131 -4.37 15.93 11.60
C SER A 131 -3.94 17.30 12.13
N LYS A 132 -4.62 18.36 11.75
CA LYS A 132 -4.42 19.68 12.34
C LYS A 132 -5.29 19.82 13.59
N VAL A 133 -4.64 19.96 14.75
CA VAL A 133 -5.30 20.24 16.03
C VAL A 133 -4.72 21.56 16.55
N ASP A 134 -5.55 22.60 16.67
CA ASP A 134 -5.14 23.94 17.05
C ASP A 134 -3.98 24.50 16.18
N GLY A 135 -4.03 24.21 14.86
CA GLY A 135 -3.02 24.64 13.90
C GLY A 135 -1.73 23.81 13.91
N VAL A 136 -1.59 22.83 14.80
CA VAL A 136 -0.40 21.98 14.93
C VAL A 136 -0.64 20.61 14.29
N LYS A 137 0.32 20.15 13.47
CA LYS A 137 0.30 18.79 12.90
C LYS A 137 0.48 17.76 14.01
N LYS A 138 -0.47 16.83 14.17
CA LYS A 138 -0.40 15.71 15.13
C LYS A 138 -0.75 14.40 14.42
N VAL A 139 -0.11 13.30 14.82
CA VAL A 139 -0.46 11.96 14.34
C VAL A 139 -1.61 11.42 15.18
N ILE A 140 -2.76 11.20 14.51
CA ILE A 140 -3.90 10.50 15.10
C ILE A 140 -4.03 9.16 14.39
N THR A 141 -3.68 8.08 15.06
CA THR A 141 -3.51 6.74 14.44
C THR A 141 -4.74 6.28 13.65
N HIS A 142 -5.93 6.46 14.19
CA HIS A 142 -7.18 6.06 13.53
C HIS A 142 -7.41 6.86 12.23
N MET A 143 -7.27 8.19 12.30
CA MET A 143 -7.40 9.08 11.14
C MET A 143 -6.34 8.75 10.09
N SER A 144 -5.09 8.56 10.52
CA SER A 144 -3.99 8.20 9.61
C SER A 144 -4.27 6.90 8.84
N LYS A 145 -4.84 5.89 9.48
CA LYS A 145 -5.21 4.64 8.80
C LYS A 145 -6.33 4.88 7.78
N LYS A 146 -7.37 5.62 8.14
CA LYS A 146 -8.50 5.93 7.27
C LYS A 146 -8.04 6.70 6.02
N THR A 147 -7.31 7.78 6.23
CA THR A 147 -6.83 8.65 5.14
C THR A 147 -5.90 7.90 4.16
N ARG A 148 -5.03 7.00 4.63
CA ARG A 148 -4.26 6.12 3.72
C ARG A 148 -5.16 5.27 2.83
N GLY A 149 -6.27 4.77 3.36
CA GLY A 149 -7.29 4.06 2.58
C GLY A 149 -7.98 4.96 1.55
N GLU A 150 -8.31 6.18 1.93
CA GLU A 150 -8.95 7.19 1.07
C GLU A 150 -8.00 7.66 -0.04
N VAL A 151 -6.73 7.89 0.25
CA VAL A 151 -5.68 8.18 -0.76
C VAL A 151 -5.55 6.99 -1.73
N THR A 152 -5.53 5.76 -1.22
CA THR A 152 -5.51 4.57 -2.08
C THR A 152 -6.74 4.54 -2.99
N ARG A 153 -7.94 4.81 -2.46
CA ARG A 153 -9.19 4.89 -3.22
C ARG A 153 -9.11 5.96 -4.31
N LEU A 154 -8.66 7.16 -3.98
CA LEU A 154 -8.49 8.26 -4.94
C LEU A 154 -7.63 7.83 -6.12
N LEU A 155 -6.46 7.23 -5.86
CA LEU A 155 -5.54 6.78 -6.90
C LEU A 155 -6.14 5.70 -7.80
N LEU A 156 -6.97 4.81 -7.25
CA LEU A 156 -7.65 3.78 -8.02
C LEU A 156 -8.76 4.34 -8.91
N LEU A 157 -9.43 5.39 -8.47
CA LEU A 157 -10.52 6.04 -9.22
C LEU A 157 -10.02 7.10 -10.20
N TYR A 158 -8.84 7.68 -9.97
CA TYR A 158 -8.34 8.75 -10.80
C TYR A 158 -8.05 8.29 -12.22
N LYS A 159 -8.28 9.18 -13.20
CA LYS A 159 -8.15 8.82 -14.62
C LYS A 159 -6.73 8.44 -15.00
N THR A 160 -5.74 9.19 -14.51
CA THR A 160 -4.31 9.00 -14.80
C THR A 160 -3.65 8.20 -13.67
N ILE A 161 -2.75 7.30 -14.00
CA ILE A 161 -1.95 6.55 -13.04
C ILE A 161 -0.62 7.31 -12.86
N PRO A 162 -0.24 7.70 -11.63
CA PRO A 162 1.03 8.38 -11.40
C PRO A 162 2.21 7.42 -11.61
N THR A 163 3.28 7.92 -12.21
CA THR A 163 4.53 7.20 -12.47
C THR A 163 5.72 7.79 -11.72
N ASN A 164 5.53 8.93 -11.05
CA ASN A 164 6.54 9.63 -10.28
C ASN A 164 5.93 10.35 -9.07
N PRO A 165 6.76 10.78 -8.08
CA PRO A 165 6.28 11.43 -6.86
C PRO A 165 5.52 12.74 -7.10
N GLN A 166 5.89 13.52 -8.10
CA GLN A 166 5.25 14.80 -8.41
C GLN A 166 3.84 14.60 -8.95
N GLU A 167 3.64 13.64 -9.85
CA GLU A 167 2.31 13.27 -10.36
C GLU A 167 1.41 12.75 -9.23
N LEU A 168 1.97 11.93 -8.30
CA LEU A 168 1.25 11.48 -7.13
C LEU A 168 0.77 12.66 -6.28
N ALA A 169 1.64 13.61 -5.97
CA ALA A 169 1.29 14.79 -5.16
C ALA A 169 0.21 15.63 -5.85
N VAL A 170 0.29 15.84 -7.17
CA VAL A 170 -0.74 16.55 -7.95
C VAL A 170 -2.09 15.85 -7.86
N ILE A 171 -2.13 14.52 -7.93
CA ILE A 171 -3.40 13.77 -7.81
C ILE A 171 -3.96 13.88 -6.39
N VAL A 172 -3.13 13.66 -5.37
CA VAL A 172 -3.57 13.69 -3.97
C VAL A 172 -4.04 15.09 -3.57
N SER A 173 -3.41 16.16 -4.08
CA SER A 173 -3.81 17.53 -3.81
C SER A 173 -5.22 17.92 -4.33
N LYS A 174 -5.86 17.07 -5.14
CA LYS A 174 -7.24 17.31 -5.59
C LYS A 174 -8.28 17.13 -4.47
N GLU A 175 -7.97 16.28 -3.49
CA GLU A 175 -8.91 15.97 -2.39
C GLU A 175 -8.30 16.21 -1.00
N PHE A 176 -6.97 16.34 -0.88
CA PHE A 176 -6.30 16.50 0.41
C PHE A 176 -5.33 17.67 0.38
N GLU A 177 -5.23 18.41 1.48
CA GLU A 177 -4.06 19.25 1.72
C GLU A 177 -2.85 18.35 1.89
N CYS A 178 -1.81 18.52 1.06
CA CYS A 178 -0.61 17.68 1.11
C CYS A 178 0.65 18.44 0.70
N GLU A 179 1.80 17.95 1.15
CA GLU A 179 3.11 18.50 0.84
C GLU A 179 4.09 17.37 0.54
N LEU A 180 4.82 17.49 -0.57
CA LEU A 180 5.80 16.50 -1.01
C LEU A 180 7.20 16.94 -0.60
N PHE A 181 7.91 16.06 0.13
CA PHE A 181 9.30 16.24 0.53
C PHE A 181 10.18 15.30 -0.30
N GLU A 182 11.24 15.87 -0.86
CA GLU A 182 12.17 15.14 -1.70
C GLU A 182 12.95 14.09 -0.90
N ALA A 183 13.25 12.98 -1.56
CA ALA A 183 14.08 11.92 -1.03
C ALA A 183 15.49 12.45 -0.67
N LYS A 184 15.96 12.10 0.51
CA LYS A 184 17.35 12.28 0.91
C LYS A 184 18.12 11.00 0.59
N ALA A 185 19.47 11.06 0.66
CA ALA A 185 20.30 9.90 0.38
C ALA A 185 19.78 8.65 1.14
N ASN A 186 19.37 7.62 0.39
CA ASN A 186 18.82 6.34 0.89
C ASN A 186 17.48 6.41 1.66
N GLU A 187 16.81 7.56 1.72
CA GLU A 187 15.48 7.71 2.29
C GLU A 187 14.44 7.89 1.16
N PRO A 188 13.21 7.39 1.31
CA PRO A 188 12.16 7.58 0.32
C PRO A 188 11.67 9.03 0.28
N TRP A 189 10.98 9.40 -0.78
CA TRP A 189 10.12 10.59 -0.80
C TRP A 189 9.05 10.47 0.29
N VAL A 190 8.63 11.60 0.81
CA VAL A 190 7.54 11.64 1.79
C VAL A 190 6.43 12.54 1.28
N LEU A 191 5.22 12.01 1.18
CA LEU A 191 4.02 12.80 0.96
C LEU A 191 3.29 12.95 2.29
N GLU A 192 3.35 14.13 2.88
CA GLU A 192 2.56 14.48 4.05
C GLU A 192 1.14 14.85 3.61
N VAL A 193 0.15 14.22 4.21
CA VAL A 193 -1.27 14.40 3.91
C VAL A 193 -1.99 14.81 5.18
N ILE A 194 -2.84 15.84 5.11
CA ILE A 194 -3.67 16.27 6.22
C ILE A 194 -5.01 15.55 6.15
N ALA A 195 -5.34 14.81 7.21
CA ALA A 195 -6.64 14.16 7.37
C ALA A 195 -7.75 15.20 7.62
N HIS A 196 -8.90 14.94 7.03
CA HIS A 196 -10.15 15.70 7.25
C HIS A 196 -10.91 15.19 8.47
#